data_0192901deba9f323580f5bdc717679a8
#
_entry.id   0192901deba9f323580f5bdc717679a8
#
_cell.length_a   1.000
_cell.length_b   1.000
_cell.length_c   1.000
_cell.angle_alpha   90.00
_cell.angle_beta   90.00
_cell.angle_gamma   90.00
#
_symmetry.space_group_name_H-M   'P 1'
#
loop_
_entity.id
_entity.type
_entity.pdbx_description
1 polymer ?
#
loop_
_entity_poly.entity_id
_entity_poly.type
_entity_poly.pdbx_seq_one_letter_code
_entity_poly.pdbx_strand_id
1 'polypeptide(L)'
;GKKAKLVCIPTSSGTGSEVTPFAVITDHKTGYKYPITDYALTPSVAIVDPVLARTQPRKLASDAGFDALTHSMEAYVSVYANDFTDGMALHAAKLIWDNLAESVNGEPGLAKTNAQEKMHNAATMAGMAFGSAFLGMCHGMAHTIGALCHIAHGRTNSILLPYVIRYNGQIPEEPTSWPKYNKYIAPERYQDIARNLGIDTGKTPAEAVENLAKAVEDYRDNKLGMNKSFQ
;
A
#
# COMPACT_ATOMS: atom_id res chain seq x y z
N GLY A 1 -5.65 29.96 -16.31
CA GLY A 1 -7.08 29.59 -16.40
C GLY A 1 -7.58 29.05 -15.07
N LYS A 2 -8.89 29.17 -14.78
CA LYS A 2 -9.46 28.57 -13.58
C LYS A 2 -9.49 27.05 -13.76
N LYS A 3 -8.86 26.29 -12.83
CA LYS A 3 -8.94 24.84 -12.78
C LYS A 3 -10.38 24.42 -12.48
N ALA A 4 -10.92 23.45 -13.23
CA ALA A 4 -12.19 22.84 -12.89
C ALA A 4 -12.07 22.11 -11.55
N LYS A 5 -13.11 22.17 -10.70
CA LYS A 5 -13.14 21.39 -9.46
C LYS A 5 -13.37 19.92 -9.82
N LEU A 6 -12.52 19.05 -9.26
CA LEU A 6 -12.64 17.60 -9.39
C LEU A 6 -13.19 17.03 -8.08
N VAL A 7 -14.29 16.29 -8.18
CA VAL A 7 -14.86 15.52 -7.07
C VAL A 7 -14.66 14.05 -7.37
N CYS A 8 -14.00 13.32 -6.47
CA CYS A 8 -13.77 11.88 -6.61
C CYS A 8 -14.56 11.11 -5.56
N ILE A 9 -15.17 10.01 -6.01
CA ILE A 9 -15.96 9.11 -5.18
C ILE A 9 -15.41 7.69 -5.44
N PRO A 10 -14.52 7.14 -4.57
CA PRO A 10 -13.92 5.84 -4.81
C PRO A 10 -14.97 4.72 -4.71
N THR A 11 -14.88 3.75 -5.63
CA THR A 11 -15.70 2.54 -5.66
C THR A 11 -14.89 1.27 -5.41
N SER A 12 -13.61 1.44 -5.09
CA SER A 12 -12.69 0.38 -4.67
C SER A 12 -11.91 0.82 -3.45
N SER A 13 -11.56 -0.13 -2.58
CA SER A 13 -10.78 0.12 -1.36
C SER A 13 -9.32 -0.27 -1.60
N GLY A 14 -8.53 0.63 -2.19
CA GLY A 14 -7.16 0.30 -2.58
C GLY A 14 -6.30 1.50 -2.93
N THR A 15 -6.54 2.14 -4.05
CA THR A 15 -5.62 3.09 -4.69
C THR A 15 -5.43 4.42 -3.93
N GLY A 16 -6.41 4.87 -3.15
CA GLY A 16 -6.37 6.20 -2.53
C GLY A 16 -6.30 7.36 -3.54
N SER A 17 -6.65 7.10 -4.82
CA SER A 17 -6.51 8.10 -5.90
C SER A 17 -7.37 9.34 -5.69
N GLU A 18 -8.42 9.25 -4.89
CA GLU A 18 -9.31 10.37 -4.53
C GLU A 18 -8.65 11.45 -3.68
N VAL A 19 -7.47 11.17 -3.10
CA VAL A 19 -6.71 12.08 -2.22
C VAL A 19 -5.25 12.28 -2.64
N THR A 20 -4.85 11.76 -3.80
CA THR A 20 -3.43 11.75 -4.22
C THR A 20 -3.17 12.62 -5.45
N PRO A 21 -1.95 13.15 -5.62
CA PRO A 21 -1.54 13.97 -6.75
C PRO A 21 -1.03 13.15 -7.95
N PHE A 22 -1.40 11.86 -8.06
CA PHE A 22 -0.86 10.94 -9.06
C PHE A 22 -1.91 10.59 -10.11
N ALA A 23 -1.45 10.45 -11.37
CA ALA A 23 -2.20 9.84 -12.46
C ALA A 23 -1.27 8.92 -13.25
N VAL A 24 -1.75 7.74 -13.64
CA VAL A 24 -0.99 6.82 -14.47
C VAL A 24 -1.67 6.70 -15.83
N ILE A 25 -0.98 7.15 -16.88
CA ILE A 25 -1.49 7.12 -18.25
C ILE A 25 -0.78 6.01 -19.02
N THR A 26 -1.57 5.18 -19.72
CA THR A 26 -1.01 4.17 -20.61
C THR A 26 -0.97 4.73 -22.03
N ASP A 27 0.23 4.76 -22.63
CA ASP A 27 0.37 5.01 -24.07
C ASP A 27 0.03 3.70 -24.82
N HIS A 28 -1.08 3.71 -25.52
CA HIS A 28 -1.55 2.54 -26.26
C HIS A 28 -0.66 2.17 -27.46
N LYS A 29 0.21 3.07 -27.92
CA LYS A 29 1.13 2.77 -29.03
C LYS A 29 2.34 1.97 -28.56
N THR A 30 2.85 2.29 -27.39
CA THR A 30 4.08 1.70 -26.83
C THR A 30 3.82 0.69 -25.73
N GLY A 31 2.61 0.68 -25.14
CA GLY A 31 2.28 -0.11 -23.97
C GLY A 31 2.87 0.43 -22.66
N TYR A 32 3.62 1.52 -22.70
CA TYR A 32 4.23 2.10 -21.51
C TYR A 32 3.21 2.80 -20.61
N LYS A 33 3.41 2.65 -19.31
CA LYS A 33 2.68 3.40 -18.27
C LYS A 33 3.54 4.55 -17.77
N TYR A 34 3.00 5.75 -17.92
CA TYR A 34 3.65 6.98 -17.46
C TYR A 34 3.00 7.46 -16.15
N PRO A 35 3.69 7.38 -15.02
CA PRO A 35 3.24 8.03 -13.80
C PRO A 35 3.43 9.55 -13.93
N ILE A 36 2.37 10.30 -13.75
CA ILE A 36 2.37 11.76 -13.73
C ILE A 36 2.11 12.20 -12.30
N THR A 37 2.91 13.13 -11.80
CA THR A 37 2.77 13.66 -10.44
C THR A 37 2.70 15.18 -10.53
N ASP A 38 1.60 15.75 -10.06
CA ASP A 38 1.43 17.19 -9.92
C ASP A 38 0.36 17.44 -8.85
N TYR A 39 0.64 18.29 -7.88
CA TYR A 39 -0.35 18.67 -6.85
C TYR A 39 -1.63 19.25 -7.45
N ALA A 40 -1.56 19.80 -8.65
CA ALA A 40 -2.76 20.22 -9.39
C ALA A 40 -3.70 19.07 -9.77
N LEU A 41 -3.23 17.82 -9.76
CA LEU A 41 -4.07 16.64 -10.02
C LEU A 41 -4.88 16.21 -8.79
N THR A 42 -4.48 16.64 -7.59
CA THR A 42 -5.21 16.30 -6.37
C THR A 42 -6.66 16.74 -6.47
N PRO A 43 -7.63 15.85 -6.25
CA PRO A 43 -9.05 16.19 -6.26
C PRO A 43 -9.40 17.30 -5.26
N SER A 44 -10.36 18.11 -5.59
CA SER A 44 -10.82 19.22 -4.71
C SER A 44 -11.68 18.71 -3.56
N VAL A 45 -12.36 17.56 -3.78
CA VAL A 45 -13.25 16.90 -2.81
C VAL A 45 -13.14 15.40 -3.02
N ALA A 46 -13.00 14.65 -1.93
CA ALA A 46 -13.15 13.20 -1.89
C ALA A 46 -14.41 12.85 -1.09
N ILE A 47 -15.29 12.02 -1.64
CA ILE A 47 -16.45 11.48 -0.93
C ILE A 47 -16.21 10.00 -0.71
N VAL A 48 -15.86 9.65 0.52
CA VAL A 48 -15.49 8.27 0.91
C VAL A 48 -16.73 7.58 1.47
N ASP A 49 -17.52 6.97 0.57
CA ASP A 49 -18.73 6.22 0.95
C ASP A 49 -18.49 4.71 0.80
N PRO A 50 -18.38 3.97 1.93
CA PRO A 50 -18.08 2.54 1.90
C PRO A 50 -19.18 1.70 1.23
N VAL A 51 -20.39 2.20 1.12
CA VAL A 51 -21.49 1.50 0.44
C VAL A 51 -21.15 1.22 -1.01
N LEU A 52 -20.45 2.14 -1.69
CA LEU A 52 -20.08 2.00 -3.08
C LEU A 52 -18.98 0.95 -3.35
N ALA A 53 -18.21 0.61 -2.33
CA ALA A 53 -17.16 -0.41 -2.41
C ALA A 53 -17.63 -1.82 -2.00
N ARG A 54 -18.83 -1.97 -1.43
CA ARG A 54 -19.33 -3.27 -0.90
C ARG A 54 -19.50 -4.35 -1.94
N THR A 55 -19.76 -3.96 -3.19
CA THR A 55 -19.96 -4.90 -4.31
C THR A 55 -18.68 -5.26 -5.04
N GLN A 56 -17.54 -4.83 -4.54
CA GLN A 56 -16.24 -5.12 -5.12
C GLN A 56 -16.01 -6.64 -5.19
N PRO A 57 -15.69 -7.22 -6.38
CA PRO A 57 -15.44 -8.65 -6.49
C PRO A 57 -14.28 -9.09 -5.60
N ARG A 58 -14.35 -10.31 -5.05
CA ARG A 58 -13.36 -10.87 -4.11
C ARG A 58 -11.92 -10.70 -4.58
N LYS A 59 -11.62 -11.05 -5.86
CA LYS A 59 -10.28 -10.90 -6.43
C LYS A 59 -9.81 -9.46 -6.43
N LEU A 60 -10.67 -8.54 -6.85
CA LEU A 60 -10.35 -7.11 -6.87
C LEU A 60 -10.17 -6.57 -5.43
N ALA A 61 -11.02 -6.99 -4.48
CA ALA A 61 -10.91 -6.57 -3.09
C ALA A 61 -9.61 -7.04 -2.45
N SER A 62 -9.16 -8.28 -2.73
CA SER A 62 -7.87 -8.79 -2.27
C SER A 62 -6.70 -8.00 -2.85
N ASP A 63 -6.69 -7.81 -4.17
CA ASP A 63 -5.61 -7.13 -4.86
C ASP A 63 -5.52 -5.66 -4.44
N ALA A 64 -6.66 -4.94 -4.41
CA ALA A 64 -6.73 -3.54 -4.01
C ALA A 64 -6.39 -3.34 -2.53
N GLY A 65 -6.89 -4.21 -1.65
CA GLY A 65 -6.60 -4.12 -0.22
C GLY A 65 -5.12 -4.40 0.09
N PHE A 66 -4.49 -5.33 -0.63
CA PHE A 66 -3.06 -5.56 -0.50
C PHE A 66 -2.22 -4.41 -1.06
N ASP A 67 -2.70 -3.75 -2.11
CA ASP A 67 -2.14 -2.51 -2.62
C ASP A 67 -2.13 -1.41 -1.56
N ALA A 68 -3.26 -1.18 -0.89
CA ALA A 68 -3.36 -0.24 0.22
C ALA A 68 -2.42 -0.58 1.39
N LEU A 69 -2.21 -1.87 1.71
CA LEU A 69 -1.23 -2.31 2.69
C LEU A 69 0.19 -1.93 2.26
N THR A 70 0.51 -2.15 0.98
CA THR A 70 1.81 -1.78 0.42
C THR A 70 2.02 -0.27 0.44
N HIS A 71 0.99 0.51 0.07
CA HIS A 71 1.01 1.97 0.20
C HIS A 71 1.39 2.42 1.62
N SER A 72 0.72 1.86 2.62
CA SER A 72 0.96 2.18 4.03
C SER A 72 2.39 1.87 4.46
N MET A 73 2.88 0.66 4.13
CA MET A 73 4.23 0.23 4.51
C MET A 73 5.30 1.05 3.80
N GLU A 74 5.17 1.28 2.50
CA GLU A 74 6.16 2.06 1.73
C GLU A 74 6.15 3.54 2.14
N ALA A 75 4.97 4.13 2.40
CA ALA A 75 4.89 5.50 2.90
C ALA A 75 5.60 5.65 4.25
N TYR A 76 5.46 4.66 5.15
CA TYR A 76 6.10 4.68 6.46
C TYR A 76 7.63 4.59 6.37
N VAL A 77 8.17 3.72 5.51
CA VAL A 77 9.63 3.57 5.35
C VAL A 77 10.24 4.55 4.35
N SER A 78 9.43 5.42 3.77
CA SER A 78 9.88 6.40 2.79
C SER A 78 10.85 7.42 3.38
N VAL A 79 11.75 7.90 2.56
CA VAL A 79 12.68 8.98 2.88
C VAL A 79 11.99 10.32 3.12
N TYR A 80 10.77 10.50 2.61
CA TYR A 80 9.93 11.68 2.79
C TYR A 80 8.93 11.55 3.94
N ALA A 81 8.97 10.42 4.66
CA ALA A 81 8.11 10.19 5.81
C ALA A 81 8.29 11.27 6.88
N ASN A 82 7.22 11.61 7.56
CA ASN A 82 7.18 12.58 8.64
C ASN A 82 6.05 12.22 9.62
N ASP A 83 5.97 12.92 10.76
CA ASP A 83 5.02 12.60 11.83
C ASP A 83 3.55 12.50 11.36
N PHE A 84 3.14 13.33 10.41
CA PHE A 84 1.77 13.29 9.86
C PHE A 84 1.55 12.05 9.00
N THR A 85 2.48 11.77 8.07
CA THR A 85 2.37 10.58 7.20
C THR A 85 2.55 9.30 7.98
N ASP A 86 3.39 9.29 9.01
CA ASP A 86 3.64 8.15 9.90
C ASP A 86 2.38 7.74 10.67
N GLY A 87 1.69 8.72 11.25
CA GLY A 87 0.44 8.46 11.96
C GLY A 87 -0.64 7.85 11.06
N MET A 88 -0.79 8.39 9.84
CA MET A 88 -1.74 7.87 8.85
C MET A 88 -1.33 6.49 8.34
N ALA A 89 -0.05 6.30 8.01
CA ALA A 89 0.46 5.05 7.45
C ALA A 89 0.33 3.88 8.44
N LEU A 90 0.78 4.06 9.69
CA LEU A 90 0.68 3.01 10.71
C LEU A 90 -0.77 2.68 11.05
N HIS A 91 -1.63 3.68 11.17
CA HIS A 91 -3.04 3.44 11.45
C HIS A 91 -3.74 2.75 10.28
N ALA A 92 -3.48 3.18 9.05
CA ALA A 92 -4.00 2.52 7.86
C ALA A 92 -3.52 1.05 7.76
N ALA A 93 -2.21 0.81 7.96
CA ALA A 93 -1.66 -0.55 7.95
C ALA A 93 -2.36 -1.46 8.97
N LYS A 94 -2.61 -0.97 10.20
CA LYS A 94 -3.31 -1.73 11.24
C LYS A 94 -4.75 -2.02 10.87
N LEU A 95 -5.49 -1.03 10.38
CA LEU A 95 -6.87 -1.23 9.93
C LEU A 95 -6.94 -2.26 8.80
N ILE A 96 -6.04 -2.20 7.82
CA ILE A 96 -5.99 -3.15 6.71
C ILE A 96 -5.67 -4.54 7.23
N TRP A 97 -4.62 -4.67 8.06
CA TRP A 97 -4.19 -5.95 8.60
C TRP A 97 -5.29 -6.68 9.37
N ASP A 98 -6.06 -5.95 10.15
CA ASP A 98 -7.14 -6.52 10.98
C ASP A 98 -8.40 -6.84 10.19
N ASN A 99 -8.66 -6.14 9.07
CA ASN A 99 -9.97 -6.18 8.43
C ASN A 99 -9.98 -6.75 7.00
N LEU A 100 -8.84 -6.79 6.29
CA LEU A 100 -8.83 -7.19 4.87
C LEU A 100 -9.32 -8.63 4.68
N ALA A 101 -8.88 -9.57 5.50
CA ALA A 101 -9.31 -10.97 5.38
C ALA A 101 -10.82 -11.13 5.59
N GLU A 102 -11.39 -10.46 6.60
CA GLU A 102 -12.84 -10.48 6.86
C GLU A 102 -13.62 -9.77 5.75
N SER A 103 -13.12 -8.64 5.26
CA SER A 103 -13.77 -7.90 4.18
C SER A 103 -13.87 -8.71 2.87
N VAL A 104 -12.88 -9.56 2.61
CA VAL A 104 -12.78 -10.39 1.41
C VAL A 104 -13.52 -11.73 1.57
N ASN A 105 -13.25 -12.45 2.65
CA ASN A 105 -13.65 -13.85 2.86
C ASN A 105 -14.82 -14.02 3.84
N GLY A 106 -15.18 -12.98 4.63
CA GLY A 106 -16.25 -13.05 5.61
C GLY A 106 -17.60 -13.38 4.99
N GLU A 107 -18.44 -14.01 5.78
CA GLU A 107 -19.84 -14.27 5.40
C GLU A 107 -20.65 -12.96 5.33
N PRO A 108 -21.66 -12.88 4.46
CA PRO A 108 -22.51 -11.70 4.41
C PRO A 108 -23.14 -11.39 5.78
N GLY A 109 -22.88 -10.20 6.31
CA GLY A 109 -23.36 -9.79 7.61
C GLY A 109 -22.69 -8.52 8.14
N LEU A 110 -22.99 -8.18 9.40
CA LEU A 110 -22.49 -6.95 10.01
C LEU A 110 -20.97 -6.94 10.14
N ALA A 111 -20.34 -8.07 10.47
CA ALA A 111 -18.88 -8.18 10.59
C ALA A 111 -18.17 -7.81 9.28
N LYS A 112 -18.60 -8.45 8.18
CA LYS A 112 -18.06 -8.15 6.84
C LYS A 112 -18.32 -6.69 6.43
N THR A 113 -19.50 -6.18 6.68
CA THR A 113 -19.86 -4.79 6.36
C THR A 113 -18.97 -3.80 7.11
N ASN A 114 -18.73 -4.02 8.38
CA ASN A 114 -17.83 -3.20 9.20
C ASN A 114 -16.39 -3.31 8.71
N ALA A 115 -15.93 -4.52 8.37
CA ALA A 115 -14.59 -4.72 7.83
C ALA A 115 -14.40 -3.99 6.48
N GLN A 116 -15.42 -4.04 5.59
CA GLN A 116 -15.39 -3.29 4.32
C GLN A 116 -15.33 -1.78 4.53
N GLU A 117 -16.05 -1.25 5.52
CA GLU A 117 -15.98 0.17 5.88
C GLU A 117 -14.56 0.54 6.36
N LYS A 118 -13.98 -0.27 7.28
CA LYS A 118 -12.61 -0.06 7.75
C LYS A 118 -11.59 -0.09 6.62
N MET A 119 -11.75 -1.03 5.69
CA MET A 119 -10.90 -1.12 4.50
C MET A 119 -11.00 0.11 3.60
N HIS A 120 -12.21 0.64 3.41
CA HIS A 120 -12.43 1.82 2.57
C HIS A 120 -11.76 3.06 3.17
N ASN A 121 -11.96 3.28 4.46
CA ASN A 121 -11.32 4.36 5.20
C ASN A 121 -9.78 4.21 5.20
N ALA A 122 -9.27 3.00 5.45
CA ALA A 122 -7.84 2.74 5.49
C ALA A 122 -7.15 2.96 4.14
N ALA A 123 -7.80 2.61 3.03
CA ALA A 123 -7.28 2.87 1.69
C ALA A 123 -7.10 4.37 1.43
N THR A 124 -8.08 5.18 1.81
CA THR A 124 -7.99 6.66 1.73
C THR A 124 -6.89 7.20 2.63
N MET A 125 -6.78 6.70 3.88
CA MET A 125 -5.70 7.11 4.81
C MET A 125 -4.31 6.75 4.27
N ALA A 126 -4.14 5.56 3.69
CA ALA A 126 -2.92 5.17 3.02
C ALA A 126 -2.61 6.12 1.85
N GLY A 127 -3.63 6.52 1.09
CA GLY A 127 -3.55 7.54 0.04
C GLY A 127 -3.03 8.88 0.55
N MET A 128 -3.56 9.36 1.66
CA MET A 128 -3.10 10.60 2.31
C MET A 128 -1.64 10.50 2.77
N ALA A 129 -1.23 9.34 3.29
CA ALA A 129 0.15 9.11 3.71
C ALA A 129 1.11 9.15 2.53
N PHE A 130 0.91 8.29 1.51
CA PHE A 130 1.84 8.23 0.39
C PHE A 130 1.72 9.42 -0.56
N GLY A 131 0.61 10.13 -0.59
CA GLY A 131 0.43 11.36 -1.35
C GLY A 131 1.47 12.43 -1.00
N SER A 132 2.02 12.40 0.22
CA SER A 132 3.08 13.30 0.69
C SER A 132 4.42 12.58 0.92
N ALA A 133 4.40 11.32 1.40
CA ALA A 133 5.61 10.55 1.65
C ALA A 133 6.16 9.86 0.40
N PHE A 134 5.37 9.76 -0.65
CA PHE A 134 5.67 8.96 -1.84
C PHE A 134 5.77 7.46 -1.55
N LEU A 135 6.16 6.70 -2.56
CA LEU A 135 6.29 5.24 -2.53
C LEU A 135 7.74 4.83 -2.79
N GLY A 136 8.02 3.55 -2.73
CA GLY A 136 9.36 3.02 -2.84
C GLY A 136 9.54 2.00 -3.96
N MET A 137 10.45 1.07 -3.71
CA MET A 137 10.91 0.08 -4.68
C MET A 137 9.80 -0.89 -5.10
N CYS A 138 8.89 -1.27 -4.19
CA CYS A 138 7.82 -2.22 -4.49
C CYS A 138 6.94 -1.70 -5.62
N HIS A 139 6.44 -0.48 -5.48
CA HIS A 139 5.64 0.17 -6.54
C HIS A 139 6.45 0.46 -7.80
N GLY A 140 7.72 0.88 -7.66
CA GLY A 140 8.59 1.09 -8.82
C GLY A 140 8.74 -0.15 -9.69
N MET A 141 8.92 -1.32 -9.08
CA MET A 141 8.98 -2.59 -9.80
C MET A 141 7.60 -3.05 -10.28
N ALA A 142 6.56 -2.89 -9.45
CA ALA A 142 5.21 -3.36 -9.77
C ALA A 142 4.62 -2.69 -11.00
N HIS A 143 4.90 -1.41 -11.24
CA HIS A 143 4.47 -0.72 -12.46
C HIS A 143 5.01 -1.38 -13.72
N THR A 144 6.30 -1.72 -13.74
CA THR A 144 6.96 -2.32 -14.89
C THR A 144 6.58 -3.80 -15.05
N ILE A 145 6.76 -4.59 -13.98
CA ILE A 145 6.51 -6.05 -14.02
C ILE A 145 5.03 -6.34 -14.27
N GLY A 146 4.13 -5.65 -13.57
CA GLY A 146 2.69 -5.83 -13.74
C GLY A 146 2.21 -5.48 -15.15
N ALA A 147 2.80 -4.46 -15.79
CA ALA A 147 2.50 -4.12 -17.17
C ALA A 147 2.99 -5.18 -18.16
N LEU A 148 4.23 -5.66 -18.01
CA LEU A 148 4.84 -6.66 -18.87
C LEU A 148 4.18 -8.05 -18.76
N CYS A 149 3.82 -8.43 -17.53
CA CYS A 149 3.22 -9.74 -17.26
C CYS A 149 1.68 -9.73 -17.30
N HIS A 150 1.05 -8.58 -17.57
CA HIS A 150 -0.41 -8.41 -17.55
C HIS A 150 -1.07 -8.84 -16.22
N ILE A 151 -0.39 -8.58 -15.10
CA ILE A 151 -0.85 -8.90 -13.75
C ILE A 151 -1.42 -7.65 -13.09
N ALA A 152 -2.51 -7.81 -12.33
CA ALA A 152 -3.10 -6.73 -11.56
C ALA A 152 -2.06 -6.08 -10.62
N HIS A 153 -2.07 -4.75 -10.56
CA HIS A 153 -1.07 -3.96 -9.84
C HIS A 153 -0.92 -4.37 -8.37
N GLY A 154 -2.02 -4.43 -7.62
CA GLY A 154 -1.98 -4.85 -6.21
C GLY A 154 -1.55 -6.31 -6.02
N ARG A 155 -1.84 -7.20 -7.01
CA ARG A 155 -1.30 -8.56 -7.04
C ARG A 155 0.22 -8.55 -7.19
N THR A 156 0.75 -7.75 -8.09
CA THR A 156 2.19 -7.59 -8.29
C THR A 156 2.86 -7.07 -7.02
N ASN A 157 2.27 -6.05 -6.39
CA ASN A 157 2.75 -5.54 -5.10
C ASN A 157 2.76 -6.65 -4.03
N SER A 158 1.71 -7.47 -3.96
CA SER A 158 1.62 -8.55 -2.96
C SER A 158 2.72 -9.59 -3.08
N ILE A 159 3.18 -9.85 -4.31
CA ILE A 159 4.27 -10.80 -4.58
C ILE A 159 5.62 -10.16 -4.22
N LEU A 160 5.82 -8.89 -4.57
CA LEU A 160 7.10 -8.19 -4.42
C LEU A 160 7.36 -7.72 -2.98
N LEU A 161 6.33 -7.32 -2.25
CA LEU A 161 6.47 -6.67 -0.94
C LEU A 161 7.35 -7.44 0.05
N PRO A 162 7.23 -8.77 0.25
CA PRO A 162 8.10 -9.49 1.18
C PRO A 162 9.58 -9.43 0.81
N TYR A 163 9.89 -9.44 -0.48
CA TYR A 163 11.28 -9.31 -0.97
C TYR A 163 11.82 -7.90 -0.74
N VAL A 164 10.98 -6.89 -0.96
CA VAL A 164 11.35 -5.48 -0.72
C VAL A 164 11.56 -5.21 0.76
N ILE A 165 10.73 -5.78 1.65
CA ILE A 165 10.92 -5.69 3.10
C ILE A 165 12.29 -6.26 3.48
N ARG A 166 12.65 -7.45 3.00
CA ARG A 166 13.96 -8.06 3.27
C ARG A 166 15.12 -7.24 2.71
N TYR A 167 14.98 -6.73 1.48
CA TYR A 167 16.02 -5.93 0.84
C TYR A 167 16.25 -4.60 1.59
N ASN A 168 15.20 -3.85 1.84
CA ASN A 168 15.29 -2.58 2.56
C ASN A 168 15.63 -2.77 4.06
N GLY A 169 15.36 -3.95 4.61
CA GLY A 169 15.71 -4.30 5.98
C GLY A 169 17.18 -4.62 6.20
N GLN A 170 17.99 -4.68 5.14
CA GLN A 170 19.45 -4.82 5.23
C GLN A 170 20.09 -3.44 5.30
N ILE A 171 21.04 -3.29 6.23
CA ILE A 171 21.85 -2.08 6.32
C ILE A 171 22.86 -2.12 5.17
N PRO A 172 22.85 -1.15 4.25
CA PRO A 172 23.82 -1.13 3.15
C PRO A 172 25.24 -0.87 3.68
N GLU A 173 26.24 -1.47 3.04
CA GLU A 173 27.66 -1.26 3.38
C GLU A 173 28.05 0.22 3.21
N GLU A 174 27.54 0.84 2.16
CA GLU A 174 27.69 2.28 1.92
C GLU A 174 26.31 2.95 1.94
N PRO A 175 26.02 3.83 2.94
CA PRO A 175 24.80 4.60 2.94
C PRO A 175 24.74 5.49 1.69
N THR A 176 23.58 5.56 1.06
CA THR A 176 23.41 6.48 -0.08
C THR A 176 23.73 7.92 0.35
N SER A 177 24.36 8.65 -0.55
CA SER A 177 24.76 10.06 -0.35
C SER A 177 23.59 11.05 -0.24
N TRP A 178 22.38 10.58 0.00
CA TRP A 178 21.23 11.46 0.14
C TRP A 178 21.38 12.30 1.41
N PRO A 179 21.42 13.64 1.31
CA PRO A 179 21.80 14.50 2.44
C PRO A 179 20.83 14.50 3.63
N LYS A 180 19.68 13.85 3.50
CA LYS A 180 18.67 13.74 4.57
C LYS A 180 19.00 12.65 5.60
N TYR A 181 19.95 11.76 5.31
CA TYR A 181 20.26 10.64 6.19
C TYR A 181 21.59 10.79 6.90
N ASN A 182 21.51 10.90 8.23
CA ASN A 182 22.65 10.66 9.11
C ASN A 182 22.77 9.18 9.49
N LYS A 183 21.71 8.38 9.30
CA LYS A 183 21.62 6.97 9.65
C LYS A 183 20.57 6.28 8.78
N TYR A 184 20.87 5.05 8.36
CA TYR A 184 19.88 4.18 7.72
C TYR A 184 18.96 3.58 8.77
N ILE A 185 17.67 3.86 8.72
CA ILE A 185 16.68 3.53 9.77
C ILE A 185 15.57 2.59 9.28
N ALA A 186 15.64 2.05 8.06
CA ALA A 186 14.59 1.21 7.54
C ALA A 186 14.34 -0.05 8.37
N PRO A 187 15.37 -0.76 8.91
CA PRO A 187 15.14 -1.92 9.77
C PRO A 187 14.29 -1.59 11.01
N GLU A 188 14.60 -0.48 11.68
CA GLU A 188 13.86 -0.02 12.86
C GLU A 188 12.42 0.35 12.49
N ARG A 189 12.21 0.99 11.33
CA ARG A 189 10.86 1.34 10.85
C ARG A 189 10.03 0.10 10.50
N TYR A 190 10.63 -0.94 9.93
CA TYR A 190 9.96 -2.23 9.74
C TYR A 190 9.65 -2.93 11.08
N GLN A 191 10.52 -2.80 12.08
CA GLN A 191 10.24 -3.27 13.43
C GLN A 191 9.04 -2.57 14.03
N ASP A 192 8.89 -1.25 13.81
CA ASP A 192 7.73 -0.49 14.27
C ASP A 192 6.44 -0.94 13.57
N ILE A 193 6.49 -1.20 12.26
CA ILE A 193 5.36 -1.79 11.53
C ILE A 193 5.00 -3.15 12.13
N ALA A 194 5.97 -4.05 12.33
CA ALA A 194 5.73 -5.37 12.91
C ALA A 194 5.04 -5.27 14.29
N ARG A 195 5.56 -4.39 15.14
CA ARG A 195 4.97 -4.13 16.47
C ARG A 195 3.54 -3.61 16.37
N ASN A 196 3.29 -2.65 15.47
CA ASN A 196 1.97 -2.08 15.24
C ASN A 196 0.95 -3.12 14.76
N LEU A 197 1.39 -4.07 13.94
CA LEU A 197 0.54 -5.16 13.43
C LEU A 197 0.36 -6.32 14.43
N GLY A 198 1.08 -6.32 15.56
CA GLY A 198 1.07 -7.39 16.53
C GLY A 198 1.90 -8.62 16.11
N ILE A 199 2.87 -8.42 15.22
CA ILE A 199 3.81 -9.44 14.77
C ILE A 199 5.00 -9.49 15.74
N ASP A 200 5.49 -10.69 16.03
CA ASP A 200 6.68 -10.86 16.88
C ASP A 200 7.88 -10.12 16.27
N THR A 201 8.44 -9.20 17.03
CA THR A 201 9.60 -8.41 16.60
C THR A 201 10.94 -9.06 16.88
N GLY A 202 10.95 -10.24 17.52
CA GLY A 202 12.19 -10.87 17.92
C GLY A 202 13.03 -10.01 18.86
N LYS A 203 14.35 -10.21 18.86
CA LYS A 203 15.31 -9.48 19.70
C LYS A 203 16.00 -8.32 18.97
N THR A 204 15.98 -8.35 17.64
CA THR A 204 16.70 -7.39 16.79
C THR A 204 15.80 -6.86 15.67
N PRO A 205 16.10 -5.67 15.12
CA PRO A 205 15.38 -5.18 13.93
C PRO A 205 15.45 -6.15 12.75
N ALA A 206 16.56 -6.88 12.56
CA ALA A 206 16.69 -7.86 11.50
C ALA A 206 15.73 -9.06 11.67
N GLU A 207 15.55 -9.55 12.91
CA GLU A 207 14.54 -10.58 13.19
C GLU A 207 13.12 -10.06 12.94
N ALA A 208 12.85 -8.82 13.33
CA ALA A 208 11.55 -8.18 13.07
C ALA A 208 11.25 -8.06 11.58
N VAL A 209 12.25 -7.69 10.76
CA VAL A 209 12.15 -7.62 9.30
C VAL A 209 11.78 -8.98 8.71
N GLU A 210 12.46 -10.04 9.10
CA GLU A 210 12.17 -11.38 8.58
C GLU A 210 10.81 -11.90 9.05
N ASN A 211 10.43 -11.65 10.30
CA ASN A 211 9.12 -12.03 10.83
C ASN A 211 7.99 -11.26 10.14
N LEU A 212 8.17 -9.96 9.87
CA LEU A 212 7.23 -9.17 9.11
C LEU A 212 7.08 -9.70 7.68
N ALA A 213 8.18 -9.97 6.98
CA ALA A 213 8.14 -10.49 5.62
C ALA A 213 7.39 -11.82 5.54
N LYS A 214 7.68 -12.76 6.47
CA LYS A 214 6.97 -14.05 6.57
C LYS A 214 5.48 -13.87 6.89
N ALA A 215 5.14 -12.95 7.79
CA ALA A 215 3.75 -12.68 8.12
C ALA A 215 2.97 -12.12 6.92
N VAL A 216 3.59 -11.25 6.11
CA VAL A 216 3.02 -10.72 4.87
C VAL A 216 2.84 -11.84 3.83
N GLU A 217 3.79 -12.76 3.70
CA GLU A 217 3.65 -13.95 2.84
C GLU A 217 2.49 -14.84 3.30
N ASP A 218 2.42 -15.15 4.58
CA ASP A 218 1.34 -15.96 5.16
C ASP A 218 -0.03 -15.31 4.96
N TYR A 219 -0.09 -14.00 5.17
CA TYR A 219 -1.33 -13.23 4.99
C TYR A 219 -1.82 -13.31 3.54
N ARG A 220 -0.92 -13.10 2.58
CA ARG A 220 -1.21 -13.25 1.14
C ARG A 220 -1.68 -14.65 0.79
N ASP A 221 -0.89 -15.66 1.17
CA ASP A 221 -1.05 -17.03 0.71
C ASP A 221 -2.18 -17.77 1.43
N ASN A 222 -2.25 -17.67 2.75
CA ASN A 222 -3.15 -18.46 3.59
C ASN A 222 -4.40 -17.69 4.03
N LYS A 223 -4.30 -16.39 4.34
CA LYS A 223 -5.48 -15.62 4.74
C LYS A 223 -6.32 -15.17 3.56
N LEU A 224 -5.68 -14.75 2.46
CA LEU A 224 -6.38 -14.26 1.27
C LEU A 224 -6.46 -15.29 0.15
N GLY A 225 -5.62 -16.31 0.15
CA GLY A 225 -5.54 -17.32 -0.91
C GLY A 225 -5.17 -16.71 -2.26
N MET A 226 -4.27 -15.72 -2.25
CA MET A 226 -3.84 -15.04 -3.46
C MET A 226 -2.78 -15.87 -4.20
N ASN A 227 -2.82 -15.86 -5.55
CA ASN A 227 -1.77 -16.47 -6.34
C ASN A 227 -0.44 -15.72 -6.15
N LYS A 228 0.63 -16.46 -5.90
CA LYS A 228 2.00 -15.98 -5.67
C LYS A 228 2.92 -16.08 -6.88
N SER A 229 2.39 -16.44 -8.04
CA SER A 229 3.14 -16.59 -9.29
C SER A 229 2.90 -15.41 -10.22
N PHE A 230 3.92 -15.05 -10.98
CA PHE A 230 3.85 -14.15 -12.14
C PHE A 230 3.37 -14.86 -13.43
N GLN A 231 2.98 -16.11 -13.32
CA GLN A 231 2.43 -16.92 -14.42
C GLN A 231 0.91 -16.92 -14.41
#